data_e139c9d79a5ad2337ece84c6d5574c94
#
_entry.id   e139c9d79a5ad2337ece84c6d5574c94
#
_cell.length_a   1.000
_cell.length_b   1.000
_cell.length_c   1.000
_cell.angle_alpha   90.00
_cell.angle_beta   90.00
_cell.angle_gamma   90.00
#
_symmetry.space_group_name_H-M   'P 1'
#
loop_
_entity.id
_entity.type
_entity.pdbx_description
1 polymer ?
#
loop_
_entity_poly.entity_id
_entity_poly.type
_entity_poly.pdbx_seq_one_letter_code
_entity_poly.pdbx_strand_id
1 'polypeptide(L)'
;ISRAEQTSKSIDQVVMLNRIYTPETFARLTRTVEAPTLILWGRQDRIINVEVVKELHALLKRAEKPVILNNVGHMPILEAEKQVAQHYLPFLAKTQTLKNPLADKLIPLN
;
A
#
# COMPACT_ATOMS: atom_id res chain seq x y z
N ILE A 1 16.65 6.50 -26.34
CA ILE A 1 16.67 7.54 -25.31
C ILE A 1 17.81 7.28 -24.33
N SER A 2 18.60 8.28 -24.01
CA SER A 2 19.74 8.12 -23.12
C SER A 2 19.31 7.91 -21.67
N ARG A 3 20.22 7.34 -20.85
CA ARG A 3 19.96 7.16 -19.42
C ARG A 3 19.74 8.51 -18.72
N ALA A 4 20.48 9.56 -19.12
CA ALA A 4 20.31 10.90 -18.57
C ALA A 4 18.93 11.47 -18.89
N GLU A 5 18.43 11.26 -20.12
CA GLU A 5 17.10 11.71 -20.52
C GLU A 5 16.00 10.95 -19.77
N GLN A 6 16.17 9.65 -19.56
CA GLN A 6 15.22 8.85 -18.77
C GLN A 6 15.17 9.32 -17.32
N THR A 7 16.32 9.63 -16.73
CA THR A 7 16.40 10.12 -15.35
C THR A 7 15.73 11.48 -15.23
N SER A 8 15.98 12.38 -16.17
CA SER A 8 15.35 13.71 -16.18
C SER A 8 13.82 13.61 -16.27
N LYS A 9 13.29 12.77 -17.16
CA LYS A 9 11.85 12.54 -17.28
C LYS A 9 11.27 11.96 -16.01
N SER A 10 11.97 11.04 -15.35
CA SER A 10 11.52 10.45 -14.09
C SER A 10 11.44 11.49 -12.98
N ILE A 11 12.42 12.40 -12.91
CA ILE A 11 12.42 13.51 -11.94
C ILE A 11 11.24 14.44 -12.22
N ASP A 12 11.01 14.81 -13.48
CA ASP A 12 9.89 15.65 -13.87
C ASP A 12 8.55 15.04 -13.48
N GLN A 13 8.39 13.73 -13.64
CA GLN A 13 7.19 13.03 -13.24
C GLN A 13 6.98 13.07 -11.72
N VAL A 14 8.04 12.88 -10.93
CA VAL A 14 7.96 12.97 -9.46
C VAL A 14 7.57 14.39 -9.03
N VAL A 15 8.16 15.40 -9.63
CA VAL A 15 7.83 16.80 -9.34
C VAL A 15 6.35 17.08 -9.67
N MET A 16 5.88 16.60 -10.81
CA MET A 16 4.47 16.74 -11.20
C MET A 16 3.54 16.04 -10.21
N LEU A 17 3.86 14.82 -9.81
CA LEU A 17 3.06 14.08 -8.82
C LEU A 17 2.99 14.82 -7.48
N ASN A 18 4.09 15.40 -7.03
CA ASN A 18 4.10 16.19 -5.79
C ASN A 18 3.24 17.46 -5.88
N ARG A 19 3.03 18.00 -7.07
CA ARG A 19 2.14 19.15 -7.28
C ARG A 19 0.68 18.75 -7.30
N ILE A 20 0.37 17.57 -7.83
CA ILE A 20 -1.00 17.04 -7.95
C ILE A 20 -1.45 16.39 -6.65
N TYR A 21 -0.56 15.59 -6.04
CA TYR A 21 -0.86 14.84 -4.82
C TYR A 21 -0.37 15.59 -3.59
N THR A 22 -1.11 16.62 -3.21
CA THR A 22 -0.90 17.32 -1.94
C THR A 22 -1.38 16.44 -0.77
N PRO A 23 -0.94 16.73 0.48
CA PRO A 23 -1.47 16.01 1.65
C PRO A 23 -3.00 16.04 1.73
N GLU A 24 -3.63 17.14 1.37
CA GLU A 24 -5.08 17.26 1.37
C GLU A 24 -5.74 16.38 0.32
N THR A 25 -5.17 16.31 -0.88
CA THR A 25 -5.65 15.44 -1.96
C THR A 25 -5.50 13.99 -1.58
N PHE A 26 -4.34 13.60 -1.02
CA PHE A 26 -4.09 12.25 -0.54
C PHE A 26 -5.11 11.85 0.53
N ALA A 27 -5.34 12.71 1.52
CA ALA A 27 -6.30 12.44 2.58
C ALA A 27 -7.71 12.26 2.03
N ARG A 28 -8.13 13.14 1.12
CA ARG A 28 -9.45 13.08 0.50
C ARG A 28 -9.65 11.78 -0.28
N LEU A 29 -8.68 11.40 -1.09
CA LEU A 29 -8.76 10.17 -1.89
C LEU A 29 -8.73 8.93 -0.99
N THR A 30 -7.90 8.92 0.03
CA THR A 30 -7.81 7.80 0.96
C THR A 30 -9.13 7.56 1.69
N ARG A 31 -9.83 8.64 2.07
CA ARG A 31 -11.15 8.51 2.70
C ARG A 31 -12.21 7.88 1.79
N THR A 32 -12.00 7.88 0.48
CA THR A 32 -12.95 7.24 -0.45
C THR A 32 -12.79 5.73 -0.52
N VAL A 33 -11.71 5.19 0.00
CA VAL A 33 -11.45 3.73 -0.02
C VAL A 33 -12.43 3.04 0.91
N GLU A 34 -13.22 2.12 0.39
CA GLU A 34 -14.19 1.35 1.15
C GLU A 34 -13.79 -0.12 1.33
N ALA A 35 -12.80 -0.57 0.60
CA ALA A 35 -12.33 -1.94 0.67
C ALA A 35 -11.66 -2.24 2.02
N PRO A 36 -11.82 -3.46 2.54
CA PRO A 36 -11.02 -3.91 3.67
C PRO A 36 -9.54 -3.73 3.36
N THR A 37 -8.79 -3.19 4.30
CA THR A 37 -7.39 -2.81 4.08
C THR A 37 -6.51 -3.35 5.20
N LEU A 38 -5.40 -3.96 4.83
CA LEU A 38 -4.34 -4.36 5.73
C LEU A 38 -3.11 -3.49 5.47
N ILE A 39 -2.60 -2.84 6.51
CA ILE A 39 -1.40 -2.04 6.43
C ILE A 39 -0.24 -2.85 7.00
N LEU A 40 0.73 -3.16 6.15
CA LEU A 40 1.99 -3.81 6.54
C LEU A 40 3.13 -2.83 6.25
N TRP A 41 3.92 -2.51 7.26
CA TRP A 41 4.94 -1.47 7.14
C TRP A 41 6.22 -1.85 7.83
N GLY A 42 7.35 -1.57 7.19
CA GLY A 42 8.66 -1.75 7.81
C GLY A 42 8.98 -0.62 8.78
N ARG A 43 9.31 -0.97 10.02
CA ARG A 43 9.67 0.05 11.03
C ARG A 43 10.88 0.87 10.60
N GLN A 44 11.81 0.26 9.89
CA GLN A 44 13.05 0.89 9.42
C GLN A 44 12.95 1.43 8.00
N ASP A 45 11.74 1.69 7.53
CA ASP A 45 11.53 2.31 6.22
C ASP A 45 12.14 3.72 6.21
N ARG A 46 13.15 3.91 5.35
CA ARG A 46 13.87 5.17 5.21
C ARG A 46 13.34 6.04 4.07
N ILE A 47 12.43 5.51 3.27
CA ILE A 47 11.84 6.23 2.15
C ILE A 47 10.55 6.91 2.59
N ILE A 48 9.66 6.15 3.24
CA ILE A 48 8.45 6.69 3.83
C ILE A 48 8.40 6.27 5.30
N ASN A 49 8.56 7.23 6.18
CA ASN A 49 8.66 7.00 7.61
C ASN A 49 7.41 6.27 8.14
N VAL A 50 7.62 5.33 9.06
CA VAL A 50 6.55 4.52 9.66
C VAL A 50 5.48 5.37 10.36
N GLU A 51 5.79 6.61 10.72
CA GLU A 51 4.80 7.51 11.35
C GLU A 51 3.60 7.79 10.44
N VAL A 52 3.76 7.65 9.12
CA VAL A 52 2.64 7.83 8.17
C VAL A 52 1.53 6.81 8.40
N VAL A 53 1.85 5.66 8.99
CA VAL A 53 0.88 4.58 9.23
C VAL A 53 -0.28 5.06 10.10
N LYS A 54 0.00 5.89 11.11
CA LYS A 54 -1.04 6.43 12.00
C LYS A 54 -2.05 7.28 11.22
N GLU A 55 -1.52 8.15 10.35
CA GLU A 55 -2.36 9.01 9.51
C GLU A 55 -3.18 8.17 8.52
N LEU A 56 -2.52 7.23 7.87
CA LEU A 56 -3.17 6.35 6.88
C LEU A 56 -4.28 5.52 7.54
N HIS A 57 -4.00 4.94 8.70
CA HIS A 57 -4.98 4.14 9.44
C HIS A 57 -6.20 4.98 9.85
N ALA A 58 -5.97 6.22 10.30
CA ALA A 58 -7.05 7.12 10.69
C ALA A 58 -7.96 7.52 9.53
N LEU A 59 -7.42 7.56 8.31
CA LEU A 59 -8.18 7.95 7.11
C LEU A 59 -8.99 6.81 6.52
N LEU A 60 -8.55 5.58 6.68
CA LEU A 60 -9.19 4.40 6.09
C LEU A 60 -10.39 3.95 6.91
N LYS A 61 -11.52 3.71 6.24
CA LYS A 61 -12.78 3.32 6.89
C LYS A 61 -12.75 1.89 7.43
N ARG A 62 -12.05 1.00 6.75
CA ARG A 62 -12.08 -0.44 7.03
C ARG A 62 -10.67 -1.02 7.11
N ALA A 63 -9.79 -0.34 7.83
CA ALA A 63 -8.44 -0.80 8.05
C ALA A 63 -8.37 -1.60 9.36
N GLU A 64 -7.74 -2.76 9.30
CA GLU A 64 -7.41 -3.52 10.49
C GLU A 64 -6.25 -2.84 11.24
N LYS A 65 -5.96 -3.31 12.45
CA LYS A 65 -4.81 -2.82 13.20
C LYS A 65 -3.54 -2.97 12.36
N PRO A 66 -2.77 -1.89 12.14
CA PRO A 66 -1.56 -1.97 11.32
C PRO A 66 -0.54 -2.94 11.90
N VAL A 67 0.18 -3.62 11.01
CA VAL A 67 1.26 -4.52 11.36
C VAL A 67 2.59 -3.84 11.03
N ILE A 68 3.37 -3.55 12.07
CA ILE A 68 4.69 -2.93 11.92
C ILE A 68 5.75 -4.01 12.08
N LEU A 69 6.56 -4.20 11.06
CA LEU A 69 7.58 -5.24 11.01
C LEU A 69 8.93 -4.66 11.46
N ASN A 70 9.49 -5.22 12.53
CA ASN A 70 10.80 -4.81 13.03
C ASN A 70 11.92 -5.30 12.12
N ASN A 71 12.98 -4.51 11.97
CA ASN A 71 14.14 -4.81 11.13
C ASN A 71 13.77 -4.97 9.64
N VAL A 72 12.72 -4.30 9.20
CA VAL A 72 12.24 -4.32 7.83
C VAL A 72 12.18 -2.89 7.31
N GLY A 73 12.68 -2.69 6.10
CA GLY A 73 12.71 -1.39 5.44
C GLY A 73 11.52 -1.18 4.51
N HIS A 74 11.79 -0.55 3.36
CA HIS A 74 10.75 -0.09 2.43
C HIS A 74 10.08 -1.20 1.63
N MET A 75 10.71 -2.37 1.51
CA MET A 75 10.21 -3.46 0.65
C MET A 75 9.93 -4.73 1.46
N PRO A 76 8.87 -4.72 2.31
CA PRO A 76 8.59 -5.88 3.18
C PRO A 76 8.43 -7.19 2.44
N ILE A 77 7.84 -7.19 1.26
CA ILE A 77 7.63 -8.39 0.46
C ILE A 77 8.96 -9.07 0.09
N LEU A 78 10.00 -8.27 -0.15
CA LEU A 78 11.33 -8.78 -0.48
C LEU A 78 12.16 -9.09 0.77
N GLU A 79 12.00 -8.29 1.83
CA GLU A 79 12.85 -8.37 3.01
C GLU A 79 12.34 -9.36 4.05
N ALA A 80 11.03 -9.59 4.11
CA ALA A 80 10.39 -10.39 5.15
C ALA A 80 9.18 -11.15 4.59
N GLU A 81 9.36 -11.86 3.49
CA GLU A 81 8.27 -12.51 2.77
C GLU A 81 7.43 -13.44 3.64
N LYS A 82 8.06 -14.19 4.56
CA LYS A 82 7.34 -15.12 5.44
C LYS A 82 6.45 -14.39 6.43
N GLN A 83 6.97 -13.32 7.03
CA GLN A 83 6.19 -12.51 7.98
C GLN A 83 5.04 -11.81 7.26
N VAL A 84 5.27 -11.30 6.06
CA VAL A 84 4.22 -10.69 5.25
C VAL A 84 3.13 -11.72 4.95
N ALA A 85 3.50 -12.93 4.54
CA ALA A 85 2.55 -14.00 4.26
C ALA A 85 1.75 -14.40 5.50
N GLN A 86 2.37 -14.47 6.67
CA GLN A 86 1.71 -14.80 7.93
C GLN A 86 0.56 -13.83 8.27
N HIS A 87 0.70 -12.56 7.90
CA HIS A 87 -0.34 -11.56 8.14
C HIS A 87 -1.30 -11.42 6.97
N TYR A 88 -0.78 -11.51 5.75
CA TYR A 88 -1.56 -11.30 4.55
C TYR A 88 -2.54 -12.44 4.27
N LEU A 89 -2.11 -13.69 4.40
CA LEU A 89 -2.96 -14.83 4.05
C LEU A 89 -4.22 -14.94 4.93
N PRO A 90 -4.13 -14.79 6.26
CA PRO A 90 -5.35 -14.77 7.08
C PRO A 90 -6.27 -13.59 6.74
N PHE A 91 -5.70 -12.42 6.44
CA PHE A 91 -6.48 -11.27 6.01
C PHE A 91 -7.22 -11.57 4.71
N LEU A 92 -6.54 -12.15 3.73
CA LEU A 92 -7.12 -12.50 2.45
C LEU A 92 -8.27 -13.52 2.62
N ALA A 93 -8.06 -14.57 3.42
CA ALA A 93 -9.10 -15.58 3.70
C ALA A 93 -10.33 -14.94 4.35
N LYS A 94 -10.14 -14.06 5.31
CA LYS A 94 -11.21 -13.36 6.01
C LYS A 94 -12.02 -12.46 5.08
N THR A 95 -11.35 -11.78 4.16
CA THR A 95 -12.01 -10.82 3.27
C THR A 95 -12.61 -11.47 2.03
N GLN A 96 -12.25 -12.68 1.68
CA GLN A 96 -12.85 -13.42 0.57
C GLN A 96 -14.31 -13.79 0.82
N THR A 97 -14.78 -13.76 2.06
CA THR A 97 -16.19 -13.97 2.38
C THR A 97 -17.07 -12.81 1.91
N LEU A 98 -16.47 -11.66 1.60
CA LEU A 98 -17.19 -10.52 1.06
C LEU A 98 -17.45 -10.74 -0.43
N LYS A 99 -18.69 -10.55 -0.87
CA LYS A 99 -19.02 -10.63 -2.29
C LYS A 99 -18.18 -9.64 -3.07
N ASN A 100 -17.39 -10.16 -4.01
CA ASN A 100 -16.61 -9.36 -4.95
C ASN A 100 -17.24 -9.55 -6.34
N PRO A 101 -17.90 -8.51 -6.89
CA PRO A 101 -18.51 -8.61 -8.22
C PRO A 101 -17.53 -8.99 -9.32
N LEU A 102 -16.24 -8.70 -9.15
CA LEU A 102 -15.21 -9.08 -10.11
C LEU A 102 -14.87 -10.56 -10.03
N ALA A 103 -14.93 -11.16 -8.86
CA ALA A 103 -14.63 -12.58 -8.68
C ALA A 103 -15.61 -13.46 -9.46
N ASP A 104 -16.86 -13.06 -9.53
CA ASP A 104 -17.91 -13.81 -10.26
C ASP A 104 -17.70 -13.76 -11.78
N LYS A 105 -16.88 -12.83 -12.26
CA LYS A 105 -16.58 -12.67 -13.68
C LYS A 105 -15.28 -13.33 -14.09
N LEU A 106 -14.48 -13.80 -13.15
CA LEU A 106 -13.23 -14.47 -13.45
C LEU A 106 -13.47 -15.92 -13.80
N ILE A 107 -12.79 -16.39 -14.84
CA ILE A 107 -12.84 -17.80 -15.23
C ILE A 107 -11.99 -18.58 -14.23
N PRO A 108 -12.56 -19.62 -13.57
CA PRO A 108 -11.77 -20.42 -12.63
C PRO A 108 -10.60 -21.09 -13.34
N LEU A 109 -9.43 -21.01 -12.74
CA LEU A 109 -8.26 -21.74 -13.17
C LEU A 109 -8.30 -23.11 -12.50
N ASN A 110 -8.63 -24.12 -13.27
CA ASN A 110 -8.61 -25.51 -12.80
C ASN A 110 -7.29 -26.17 -13.18
#